data_3a646c97922b7c70e8a855a510b1e285
#
_entry.id   3a646c97922b7c70e8a855a510b1e285
#
_cell.length_a   1.000
_cell.length_b   1.000
_cell.length_c   1.000
_cell.angle_alpha   90.00
_cell.angle_beta   90.00
_cell.angle_gamma   90.00
#
_symmetry.space_group_name_H-M   'P 1'
#
loop_
_entity.id
_entity.type
_entity.pdbx_description
1 polymer ?
#
loop_
_entity_poly.entity_id
_entity_poly.type
_entity_poly.pdbx_seq_one_letter_code
_entity_poly.pdbx_strand_id
1 'polypeptide(L)'
;MSEKGPKDQRVKKLAIMDQDGHGTKYLTLGNELVLTPRFNPTNQLVTYMSYFKNMPRVYLLDIETGIQEVVGNFPGMTFAPRFSPDGKKIIMSFAKDGNSDIYSMDMETRVVERITDHSAIDTSPSYSPDGKYICFNSDRSGLQQIYTMRSDGSQVKRITFGSGIYGTPVWSPRGDLIAFTKMRKGKFYIGVMRSDGTGERLLTENYYQEAPSWSPNGRVLIFYRETKSDSKGKGFTAKLWSIDITGYNERLVKTETDASDPSWSSLLSK
;
A
#
# COMPACT_ATOMS: atom_id res chain seq x y z
N MET A 1 13.47 -2.78 1.90
CA MET A 1 14.54 -3.81 2.04
C MET A 1 14.93 -3.93 3.50
N SER A 2 15.32 -5.11 3.97
CA SER A 2 15.69 -5.33 5.38
C SER A 2 17.17 -5.63 5.50
N GLU A 3 17.90 -4.88 6.34
CA GLU A 3 19.28 -5.15 6.76
C GLU A 3 19.32 -5.55 8.24
N LYS A 4 20.40 -6.23 8.67
CA LYS A 4 20.63 -6.51 10.10
C LYS A 4 21.16 -5.26 10.78
N GLY A 5 20.40 -4.73 11.74
CA GLY A 5 20.84 -3.65 12.61
C GLY A 5 21.75 -4.13 13.76
N PRO A 6 22.29 -3.19 14.58
CA PRO A 6 23.03 -3.56 15.78
C PRO A 6 22.12 -4.39 16.72
N LYS A 7 22.60 -5.55 17.18
CA LYS A 7 21.88 -6.55 18.00
C LYS A 7 20.91 -7.47 17.27
N ASP A 8 21.21 -7.89 16.01
CA ASP A 8 20.39 -8.85 15.25
C ASP A 8 18.94 -8.42 14.97
N GLN A 9 18.59 -7.15 15.12
CA GLN A 9 17.30 -6.61 14.74
C GLN A 9 17.25 -6.32 13.23
N ARG A 10 16.26 -6.88 12.52
CA ARG A 10 16.02 -6.54 11.12
C ARG A 10 15.46 -5.13 11.04
N VAL A 11 16.12 -4.25 10.28
CA VAL A 11 15.68 -2.89 10.01
C VAL A 11 15.13 -2.84 8.59
N LYS A 12 13.94 -2.25 8.41
CA LYS A 12 13.38 -2.00 7.08
C LYS A 12 13.70 -0.57 6.66
N LYS A 13 14.42 -0.41 5.55
CA LYS A 13 14.77 0.88 4.96
C LYS A 13 13.99 1.12 3.68
N LEU A 14 13.74 2.39 3.37
CA LEU A 14 13.24 2.79 2.07
C LEU A 14 14.38 2.71 1.06
N ALA A 15 14.12 2.04 -0.06
CA ALA A 15 15.06 1.98 -1.18
C ALA A 15 14.32 2.18 -2.50
N ILE A 16 15.02 2.72 -3.48
CA ILE A 16 14.60 2.79 -4.87
C ILE A 16 15.51 1.90 -5.70
N MET A 17 14.98 1.28 -6.74
CA MET A 17 15.71 0.44 -7.68
C MET A 17 15.01 0.45 -9.03
N ASP A 18 15.70 -0.02 -10.06
CA ASP A 18 15.10 -0.25 -11.37
C ASP A 18 14.11 -1.44 -11.32
N GLN A 19 13.22 -1.50 -12.30
CA GLN A 19 12.18 -2.54 -12.36
C GLN A 19 12.70 -3.98 -12.46
N ASP A 20 13.96 -4.16 -12.86
CA ASP A 20 14.65 -5.45 -12.95
C ASP A 20 15.43 -5.81 -11.67
N GLY A 21 15.40 -4.93 -10.66
CA GLY A 21 16.07 -5.11 -9.38
C GLY A 21 17.50 -4.59 -9.28
N HIS A 22 17.99 -3.91 -10.34
CA HIS A 22 19.32 -3.29 -10.33
C HIS A 22 19.28 -1.85 -9.81
N GLY A 23 20.45 -1.25 -9.61
CA GLY A 23 20.61 0.15 -9.24
C GLY A 23 20.02 0.51 -7.88
N THR A 24 20.00 -0.40 -6.92
CA THR A 24 19.45 -0.17 -5.58
C THR A 24 20.13 0.99 -4.89
N LYS A 25 19.35 1.99 -4.48
CA LYS A 25 19.78 3.14 -3.67
C LYS A 25 18.89 3.24 -2.43
N TYR A 26 19.51 3.25 -1.24
CA TYR A 26 18.79 3.50 0.01
C TYR A 26 18.49 4.99 0.17
N LEU A 27 17.23 5.30 0.45
CA LEU A 27 16.74 6.67 0.63
C LEU A 27 16.66 7.05 2.12
N THR A 28 16.57 6.06 3.02
CA THR A 28 16.64 6.28 4.48
C THR A 28 17.86 5.56 5.04
N LEU A 29 18.62 6.26 5.90
CA LEU A 29 19.88 5.75 6.47
C LEU A 29 19.75 5.32 7.94
N GLY A 30 18.67 5.73 8.60
CA GLY A 30 18.41 5.41 10.02
C GLY A 30 18.03 3.96 10.28
N ASN A 31 17.82 3.65 11.56
CA ASN A 31 17.36 2.32 12.03
C ASN A 31 15.82 2.29 12.20
N GLU A 32 15.11 3.21 11.56
CA GLU A 32 13.67 3.34 11.65
C GLU A 32 12.99 2.28 10.78
N LEU A 33 11.88 1.76 11.27
CA LEU A 33 11.05 0.85 10.51
C LEU A 33 10.26 1.63 9.45
N VAL A 34 10.54 1.37 8.16
CA VAL A 34 9.82 1.98 7.03
C VAL A 34 8.85 0.97 6.42
N LEU A 35 7.59 1.35 6.26
CA LEU A 35 6.52 0.53 5.71
C LEU A 35 5.68 1.32 4.69
N THR A 36 5.04 0.61 3.80
CA THR A 36 4.05 1.12 2.85
C THR A 36 4.45 2.38 2.06
N PRO A 37 5.64 2.42 1.43
CA PRO A 37 6.04 3.57 0.63
C PRO A 37 5.13 3.74 -0.60
N ARG A 38 4.87 5.00 -0.99
CA ARG A 38 4.10 5.33 -2.19
C ARG A 38 4.69 6.57 -2.86
N PHE A 39 4.92 6.46 -4.16
CA PHE A 39 5.33 7.59 -4.99
C PHE A 39 4.20 8.57 -5.21
N ASN A 40 4.54 9.85 -5.24
CA ASN A 40 3.69 10.87 -5.81
C ASN A 40 3.63 10.69 -7.35
N PRO A 41 2.44 10.71 -7.97
CA PRO A 41 2.33 10.49 -9.41
C PRO A 41 2.90 11.62 -10.28
N THR A 42 3.16 12.80 -9.73
CA THR A 42 3.51 14.01 -10.49
C THR A 42 4.87 14.61 -10.17
N ASN A 43 5.53 14.16 -9.08
CA ASN A 43 6.82 14.71 -8.65
C ASN A 43 7.67 13.67 -7.88
N GLN A 44 8.83 14.08 -7.36
CA GLN A 44 9.81 13.24 -6.69
C GLN A 44 9.52 13.01 -5.19
N LEU A 45 8.26 13.14 -4.76
CA LEU A 45 7.89 12.89 -3.38
C LEU A 45 7.50 11.42 -3.16
N VAL A 46 7.86 10.90 -2.00
CA VAL A 46 7.44 9.58 -1.53
C VAL A 46 6.81 9.74 -0.15
N THR A 47 5.60 9.22 0.03
CA THR A 47 5.02 9.06 1.36
C THR A 47 5.24 7.65 1.86
N TYR A 48 5.45 7.48 3.16
CA TYR A 48 5.65 6.19 3.81
C TYR A 48 5.22 6.25 5.28
N MET A 49 5.07 5.11 5.91
CA MET A 49 4.84 5.02 7.35
C MET A 49 6.15 4.68 8.06
N SER A 50 6.42 5.36 9.16
CA SER A 50 7.48 5.03 10.12
C SER A 50 7.01 5.37 11.54
N TYR A 51 7.90 5.23 12.53
CA TYR A 51 7.57 5.48 13.92
C TYR A 51 8.17 6.81 14.39
N PHE A 52 7.33 7.64 14.99
CA PHE A 52 7.73 8.85 15.71
C PHE A 52 7.31 8.72 17.17
N LYS A 53 8.28 8.79 18.10
CA LYS A 53 8.03 8.61 19.54
C LYS A 53 7.19 7.35 19.86
N ASN A 54 7.54 6.23 19.23
CA ASN A 54 6.86 4.92 19.34
C ASN A 54 5.42 4.87 18.80
N MET A 55 5.00 5.86 18.02
CA MET A 55 3.70 5.86 17.35
C MET A 55 3.86 5.84 15.83
N PRO A 56 3.07 5.01 15.09
CA PRO A 56 3.06 5.05 13.64
C PRO A 56 2.65 6.43 13.13
N ARG A 57 3.43 6.95 12.18
CA ARG A 57 3.19 8.23 11.52
C ARG A 57 3.44 8.11 10.02
N VAL A 58 2.68 8.86 9.27
CA VAL A 58 2.94 9.08 7.85
C VAL A 58 4.03 10.14 7.72
N TYR A 59 5.01 9.84 6.88
CA TYR A 59 6.11 10.73 6.51
C TYR A 59 6.03 11.07 5.03
N LEU A 60 6.59 12.21 4.69
CA LEU A 60 6.89 12.63 3.34
C LEU A 60 8.40 12.76 3.18
N LEU A 61 8.93 12.22 2.10
CA LEU A 61 10.34 12.33 1.71
C LEU A 61 10.41 12.94 0.32
N ASP A 62 11.18 13.98 0.18
CA ASP A 62 11.65 14.49 -1.11
C ASP A 62 12.91 13.72 -1.51
N ILE A 63 12.84 12.99 -2.62
CA ILE A 63 13.95 12.11 -3.06
C ILE A 63 15.16 12.92 -3.53
N GLU A 64 14.95 14.10 -4.08
CA GLU A 64 16.02 14.96 -4.62
C GLU A 64 16.81 15.63 -3.50
N THR A 65 16.12 16.19 -2.53
CA THR A 65 16.73 16.93 -1.42
C THR A 65 17.06 16.06 -0.20
N GLY A 66 16.41 14.90 -0.07
CA GLY A 66 16.49 14.04 1.11
C GLY A 66 15.73 14.59 2.33
N ILE A 67 14.99 15.67 2.19
CA ILE A 67 14.22 16.27 3.29
C ILE A 67 13.05 15.37 3.64
N GLN A 68 12.91 15.12 4.94
CA GLN A 68 11.83 14.31 5.50
C GLN A 68 10.98 15.13 6.46
N GLU A 69 9.67 14.99 6.39
CA GLU A 69 8.74 15.62 7.32
C GLU A 69 7.61 14.64 7.74
N VAL A 70 7.09 14.84 8.94
CA VAL A 70 5.89 14.13 9.40
C VAL A 70 4.65 14.80 8.81
N VAL A 71 3.77 13.98 8.21
CA VAL A 71 2.51 14.46 7.63
C VAL A 71 1.49 14.71 8.75
N GLY A 72 1.21 15.99 9.00
CA GLY A 72 0.22 16.42 9.98
C GLY A 72 0.59 16.11 11.44
N ASN A 73 -0.07 16.81 12.36
CA ASN A 73 0.09 16.60 13.81
C ASN A 73 -1.17 15.94 14.38
N PHE A 74 -1.32 14.64 14.11
CA PHE A 74 -2.48 13.87 14.54
C PHE A 74 -2.31 13.36 15.97
N PRO A 75 -3.37 13.35 16.79
CA PRO A 75 -3.31 12.86 18.17
C PRO A 75 -3.35 11.31 18.29
N GLY A 76 -3.40 10.59 17.19
CA GLY A 76 -3.43 9.12 17.10
C GLY A 76 -2.45 8.60 16.05
N MET A 77 -2.60 7.37 15.60
CA MET A 77 -1.74 6.71 14.62
C MET A 77 -2.18 7.03 13.19
N THR A 78 -1.22 7.38 12.30
CA THR A 78 -1.47 7.52 10.86
C THR A 78 -0.71 6.46 10.07
N PHE A 79 -1.36 5.83 9.09
CA PHE A 79 -0.81 4.73 8.30
C PHE A 79 -1.48 4.56 6.94
N ALA A 80 -0.95 3.64 6.11
CA ALA A 80 -1.45 3.33 4.77
C ALA A 80 -1.66 4.57 3.87
N PRO A 81 -0.66 5.47 3.74
CA PRO A 81 -0.81 6.68 2.96
C PRO A 81 -0.84 6.40 1.46
N ARG A 82 -1.54 7.25 0.70
CA ARG A 82 -1.50 7.32 -0.76
C ARG A 82 -1.74 8.75 -1.24
N PHE A 83 -1.15 9.08 -2.37
CA PHE A 83 -1.43 10.36 -3.03
C PHE A 83 -2.73 10.31 -3.84
N SER A 84 -3.35 11.47 -4.02
CA SER A 84 -4.34 11.69 -5.07
C SER A 84 -3.69 11.61 -6.45
N PRO A 85 -4.46 11.35 -7.53
CA PRO A 85 -3.91 11.23 -8.89
C PRO A 85 -3.21 12.50 -9.39
N ASP A 86 -3.60 13.66 -8.91
CA ASP A 86 -2.98 14.95 -9.21
C ASP A 86 -1.77 15.29 -8.28
N GLY A 87 -1.48 14.39 -7.33
CA GLY A 87 -0.37 14.55 -6.39
C GLY A 87 -0.57 15.63 -5.31
N LYS A 88 -1.73 16.29 -5.25
CA LYS A 88 -1.98 17.44 -4.38
C LYS A 88 -2.54 17.08 -3.01
N LYS A 89 -3.04 15.87 -2.82
CA LYS A 89 -3.56 15.40 -1.53
C LYS A 89 -2.90 14.09 -1.12
N ILE A 90 -2.81 13.86 0.19
CA ILE A 90 -2.50 12.55 0.79
C ILE A 90 -3.77 12.05 1.46
N ILE A 91 -4.21 10.84 1.10
CA ILE A 91 -5.24 10.11 1.82
C ILE A 91 -4.59 9.04 2.69
N MET A 92 -5.09 8.85 3.91
CA MET A 92 -4.49 7.93 4.88
C MET A 92 -5.53 7.39 5.85
N SER A 93 -5.17 6.31 6.54
CA SER A 93 -5.91 5.84 7.70
C SER A 93 -5.42 6.56 8.95
N PHE A 94 -6.35 6.98 9.79
CA PHE A 94 -6.07 7.56 11.10
C PHE A 94 -6.80 6.79 12.19
N ALA A 95 -6.04 6.23 13.14
CA ALA A 95 -6.59 5.47 14.24
C ALA A 95 -6.41 6.19 15.57
N LYS A 96 -7.51 6.28 16.32
CA LYS A 96 -7.59 6.87 17.64
C LYS A 96 -8.73 6.23 18.43
N ASP A 97 -8.52 6.05 19.74
CA ASP A 97 -9.54 5.58 20.69
C ASP A 97 -10.26 4.27 20.27
N GLY A 98 -9.51 3.36 19.61
CA GLY A 98 -10.01 2.05 19.17
C GLY A 98 -10.78 2.03 17.85
N ASN A 99 -10.93 3.18 17.18
CA ASN A 99 -11.50 3.28 15.85
C ASN A 99 -10.47 3.75 14.81
N SER A 100 -10.72 3.50 13.54
CA SER A 100 -9.92 3.97 12.42
C SER A 100 -10.80 4.47 11.30
N ASP A 101 -10.53 5.68 10.84
CA ASP A 101 -11.23 6.34 9.73
C ASP A 101 -10.25 6.80 8.65
N ILE A 102 -10.81 7.15 7.51
CA ILE A 102 -10.07 7.69 6.38
C ILE A 102 -10.06 9.21 6.46
N TYR A 103 -8.87 9.77 6.34
CA TYR A 103 -8.62 11.20 6.33
C TYR A 103 -7.85 11.61 5.07
N SER A 104 -8.12 12.79 4.58
CA SER A 104 -7.39 13.45 3.49
C SER A 104 -6.69 14.68 4.01
N MET A 105 -5.48 14.95 3.53
CA MET A 105 -4.76 16.20 3.79
C MET A 105 -4.35 16.84 2.47
N ASP A 106 -4.65 18.10 2.32
CA ASP A 106 -4.16 18.93 1.22
C ASP A 106 -2.67 19.26 1.44
N MET A 107 -1.85 19.06 0.41
CA MET A 107 -0.40 19.18 0.51
C MET A 107 0.10 20.63 0.60
N GLU A 108 -0.65 21.56 0.03
CA GLU A 108 -0.31 22.99 0.02
C GLU A 108 -0.79 23.68 1.30
N THR A 109 -2.08 23.53 1.58
CA THR A 109 -2.73 24.25 2.72
C THR A 109 -2.57 23.52 4.05
N ARG A 110 -2.20 22.22 4.03
CA ARG A 110 -2.13 21.32 5.19
C ARG A 110 -3.47 21.12 5.90
N VAL A 111 -4.57 21.49 5.27
CA VAL A 111 -5.92 21.27 5.79
C VAL A 111 -6.22 19.78 5.76
N VAL A 112 -6.72 19.28 6.89
CA VAL A 112 -7.07 17.87 7.09
C VAL A 112 -8.58 17.74 7.15
N GLU A 113 -9.14 16.81 6.36
CA GLU A 113 -10.55 16.49 6.28
C GLU A 113 -10.78 15.03 6.67
N ARG A 114 -11.75 14.75 7.53
CA ARG A 114 -12.25 13.41 7.80
C ARG A 114 -13.19 13.00 6.68
N ILE A 115 -12.88 11.88 6.01
CA ILE A 115 -13.65 11.40 4.86
C ILE A 115 -14.67 10.34 5.28
N THR A 116 -14.33 9.46 6.23
CA THR A 116 -15.30 8.51 6.81
C THR A 116 -15.56 8.81 8.27
N ASP A 117 -16.82 8.62 8.69
CA ASP A 117 -17.29 8.77 10.07
C ASP A 117 -18.22 7.60 10.40
N HIS A 118 -17.63 6.46 10.77
CA HIS A 118 -18.36 5.24 11.08
C HIS A 118 -17.70 4.51 12.26
N SER A 119 -18.46 3.76 13.03
CA SER A 119 -17.93 2.95 14.15
C SER A 119 -17.11 1.73 13.70
N ALA A 120 -17.10 1.40 12.41
CA ALA A 120 -16.28 0.35 11.83
C ALA A 120 -14.86 0.85 11.55
N ILE A 121 -13.94 -0.09 11.45
CA ILE A 121 -12.51 0.17 11.12
C ILE A 121 -12.38 0.34 9.61
N ASP A 122 -12.21 1.59 9.15
CA ASP A 122 -11.99 1.97 7.76
C ASP A 122 -10.49 2.21 7.52
N THR A 123 -9.90 1.48 6.55
CA THR A 123 -8.44 1.51 6.31
C THR A 123 -8.05 1.34 4.85
N SER A 124 -6.76 1.57 4.56
CA SER A 124 -6.12 1.28 3.26
C SER A 124 -6.82 1.93 2.06
N PRO A 125 -7.05 3.25 2.10
CA PRO A 125 -7.73 3.95 1.02
C PRO A 125 -6.87 4.02 -0.25
N SER A 126 -7.53 4.03 -1.42
CA SER A 126 -6.91 4.27 -2.73
C SER A 126 -7.85 5.02 -3.65
N TYR A 127 -7.40 6.15 -4.21
CA TYR A 127 -8.16 6.91 -5.21
C TYR A 127 -8.31 6.15 -6.52
N SER A 128 -9.44 6.37 -7.21
CA SER A 128 -9.56 6.11 -8.64
C SER A 128 -8.68 7.08 -9.44
N PRO A 129 -8.22 6.72 -10.66
CA PRO A 129 -7.29 7.57 -11.42
C PRO A 129 -7.88 8.92 -11.87
N ASP A 130 -9.21 9.05 -11.89
CA ASP A 130 -9.91 10.32 -12.14
C ASP A 130 -10.15 11.14 -10.86
N GLY A 131 -9.73 10.64 -9.68
CA GLY A 131 -9.89 11.28 -8.38
C GLY A 131 -11.32 11.34 -7.83
N LYS A 132 -12.30 10.76 -8.53
CA LYS A 132 -13.73 10.90 -8.14
C LYS A 132 -14.19 9.89 -7.10
N TYR A 133 -13.48 8.76 -6.99
CA TYR A 133 -13.84 7.67 -6.09
C TYR A 133 -12.64 7.25 -5.23
N ILE A 134 -12.95 6.59 -4.13
CA ILE A 134 -11.99 5.95 -3.22
C ILE A 134 -12.47 4.52 -3.01
N CYS A 135 -11.57 3.53 -3.13
CA CYS A 135 -11.79 2.19 -2.60
C CYS A 135 -11.05 2.04 -1.27
N PHE A 136 -11.60 1.28 -0.34
CA PHE A 136 -11.05 1.12 1.00
C PHE A 136 -11.52 -0.19 1.65
N ASN A 137 -10.87 -0.57 2.73
CA ASN A 137 -11.29 -1.67 3.59
C ASN A 137 -12.23 -1.18 4.68
N SER A 138 -13.25 -1.99 5.01
CA SER A 138 -14.10 -1.77 6.16
C SER A 138 -14.63 -3.08 6.71
N ASP A 139 -14.75 -3.19 8.03
CA ASP A 139 -15.37 -4.31 8.72
C ASP A 139 -16.83 -4.07 9.09
N ARG A 140 -17.47 -3.00 8.58
CA ARG A 140 -18.87 -2.64 8.85
C ARG A 140 -19.91 -3.72 8.53
N SER A 141 -19.53 -4.75 7.80
CA SER A 141 -20.36 -5.93 7.50
C SER A 141 -19.89 -7.19 8.26
N GLY A 142 -19.10 -7.05 9.33
CA GLY A 142 -18.61 -8.11 10.20
C GLY A 142 -17.16 -8.49 9.92
N LEU A 143 -16.82 -8.96 8.69
CA LEU A 143 -15.44 -9.19 8.25
C LEU A 143 -14.98 -8.08 7.34
N GLN A 144 -13.67 -7.86 7.27
CA GLN A 144 -13.11 -6.86 6.37
C GLN A 144 -13.43 -7.18 4.91
N GLN A 145 -14.03 -6.20 4.25
CA GLN A 145 -14.47 -6.21 2.87
C GLN A 145 -14.00 -4.94 2.17
N ILE A 146 -14.07 -4.92 0.85
CA ILE A 146 -13.76 -3.73 0.07
C ILE A 146 -15.04 -2.96 -0.21
N TYR A 147 -14.94 -1.67 0.01
CA TYR A 147 -15.98 -0.67 -0.25
C TYR A 147 -15.46 0.36 -1.23
N THR A 148 -16.36 1.01 -1.91
CA THR A 148 -16.11 2.23 -2.69
C THR A 148 -16.99 3.36 -2.17
N MET A 149 -16.52 4.59 -2.33
CA MET A 149 -17.26 5.82 -2.03
C MET A 149 -16.84 6.91 -3.00
N ARG A 150 -17.58 8.01 -3.05
CA ARG A 150 -17.08 9.24 -3.68
C ARG A 150 -15.91 9.82 -2.87
N SER A 151 -15.08 10.63 -3.52
CA SER A 151 -13.92 11.26 -2.86
C SER A 151 -14.31 12.24 -1.73
N ASP A 152 -15.57 12.68 -1.69
CA ASP A 152 -16.16 13.47 -0.60
C ASP A 152 -16.70 12.63 0.57
N GLY A 153 -16.54 11.30 0.53
CA GLY A 153 -17.03 10.35 1.54
C GLY A 153 -18.47 9.89 1.33
N SER A 154 -19.20 10.45 0.36
CA SER A 154 -20.58 10.06 0.07
C SER A 154 -20.70 8.75 -0.73
N GLN A 155 -21.88 8.19 -0.80
CA GLN A 155 -22.22 7.00 -1.59
C GLN A 155 -21.37 5.76 -1.27
N VAL A 156 -21.16 5.49 0.00
CA VAL A 156 -20.42 4.29 0.46
C VAL A 156 -21.18 3.03 0.03
N LYS A 157 -20.47 2.15 -0.71
CA LYS A 157 -21.03 0.91 -1.26
C LYS A 157 -20.05 -0.25 -1.07
N ARG A 158 -20.52 -1.37 -0.53
CA ARG A 158 -19.77 -2.63 -0.51
C ARG A 158 -19.67 -3.21 -1.91
N ILE A 159 -18.48 -3.68 -2.32
CA ILE A 159 -18.26 -4.28 -3.64
C ILE A 159 -17.71 -5.72 -3.57
N THR A 160 -17.39 -6.26 -2.39
CA THR A 160 -16.99 -7.67 -2.21
C THR A 160 -18.01 -8.42 -1.34
N PHE A 161 -18.43 -9.61 -1.80
CA PHE A 161 -19.43 -10.44 -1.15
C PHE A 161 -18.99 -11.90 -1.00
N GLY A 162 -17.78 -12.22 -1.47
CA GLY A 162 -17.20 -13.56 -1.38
C GLY A 162 -16.79 -13.94 0.04
N SER A 163 -16.58 -15.23 0.26
CA SER A 163 -16.03 -15.75 1.51
C SER A 163 -14.57 -15.32 1.71
N GLY A 164 -14.20 -15.02 2.96
CA GLY A 164 -12.85 -14.61 3.36
C GLY A 164 -12.76 -13.13 3.69
N ILE A 165 -11.54 -12.72 3.99
CA ILE A 165 -11.17 -11.35 4.34
C ILE A 165 -10.50 -10.72 3.13
N TYR A 166 -10.92 -9.52 2.77
CA TYR A 166 -10.32 -8.73 1.71
C TYR A 166 -9.51 -7.58 2.32
N GLY A 167 -8.36 -7.28 1.75
CA GLY A 167 -7.44 -6.26 2.25
C GLY A 167 -6.69 -5.51 1.15
N THR A 168 -6.08 -4.41 1.53
CA THR A 168 -5.15 -3.61 0.71
C THR A 168 -5.63 -3.33 -0.71
N PRO A 169 -6.85 -2.79 -0.92
CA PRO A 169 -7.34 -2.51 -2.25
C PRO A 169 -6.52 -1.40 -2.91
N VAL A 170 -6.22 -1.57 -4.20
CA VAL A 170 -5.50 -0.57 -5.01
C VAL A 170 -6.17 -0.42 -6.35
N TRP A 171 -6.62 0.79 -6.65
CA TRP A 171 -7.24 1.09 -7.94
C TRP A 171 -6.20 1.07 -9.06
N SER A 172 -6.55 0.46 -10.18
CA SER A 172 -5.74 0.43 -11.39
C SER A 172 -5.55 1.84 -11.96
N PRO A 173 -4.38 2.21 -12.48
CA PRO A 173 -4.20 3.50 -13.17
C PRO A 173 -5.06 3.64 -14.42
N ARG A 174 -5.64 2.55 -14.93
CA ARG A 174 -6.59 2.54 -16.05
C ARG A 174 -8.05 2.76 -15.62
N GLY A 175 -8.35 2.68 -14.32
CA GLY A 175 -9.68 2.88 -13.75
C GLY A 175 -10.63 1.68 -13.84
N ASP A 176 -10.27 0.64 -14.58
CA ASP A 176 -11.10 -0.51 -14.89
C ASP A 176 -11.11 -1.60 -13.79
N LEU A 177 -10.02 -1.72 -13.05
CA LEU A 177 -9.82 -2.79 -12.06
C LEU A 177 -9.42 -2.25 -10.69
N ILE A 178 -9.68 -3.07 -9.66
CA ILE A 178 -9.12 -2.94 -8.31
C ILE A 178 -8.35 -4.22 -8.01
N ALA A 179 -7.06 -4.09 -7.68
CA ALA A 179 -6.26 -5.18 -7.13
C ALA A 179 -6.46 -5.26 -5.62
N PHE A 180 -6.34 -6.45 -5.05
CA PHE A 180 -6.54 -6.66 -3.62
C PHE A 180 -5.77 -7.87 -3.10
N THR A 181 -5.58 -7.93 -1.79
CA THR A 181 -5.21 -9.14 -1.07
C THR A 181 -6.48 -9.80 -0.54
N LYS A 182 -6.58 -11.13 -0.67
CA LYS A 182 -7.67 -11.92 -0.07
C LYS A 182 -7.09 -13.02 0.79
N MET A 183 -7.62 -13.17 2.00
CA MET A 183 -7.32 -14.31 2.87
C MET A 183 -8.54 -15.22 2.96
N ARG A 184 -8.35 -16.51 2.65
CA ARG A 184 -9.40 -17.53 2.73
C ARG A 184 -8.79 -18.88 3.08
N LYS A 185 -9.34 -19.57 4.09
CA LYS A 185 -8.89 -20.92 4.52
C LYS A 185 -7.38 -20.99 4.81
N GLY A 186 -6.81 -19.96 5.45
CA GLY A 186 -5.39 -19.90 5.79
C GLY A 186 -4.43 -19.66 4.62
N LYS A 187 -4.94 -19.30 3.45
CA LYS A 187 -4.19 -18.95 2.26
C LYS A 187 -4.41 -17.48 1.90
N PHE A 188 -3.39 -16.88 1.35
CA PHE A 188 -3.41 -15.53 0.81
C PHE A 188 -3.39 -15.55 -0.71
N TYR A 189 -4.15 -14.65 -1.30
CA TYR A 189 -4.30 -14.49 -2.74
C TYR A 189 -4.07 -13.03 -3.12
N ILE A 190 -3.38 -12.79 -4.22
CA ILE A 190 -3.45 -11.51 -4.94
C ILE A 190 -4.53 -11.69 -6.00
N GLY A 191 -5.49 -10.79 -6.03
CA GLY A 191 -6.60 -10.83 -6.96
C GLY A 191 -6.88 -9.49 -7.60
N VAL A 192 -7.71 -9.52 -8.64
CA VAL A 192 -8.26 -8.34 -9.31
C VAL A 192 -9.76 -8.52 -9.51
N MET A 193 -10.49 -7.43 -9.52
CA MET A 193 -11.91 -7.37 -9.86
C MET A 193 -12.21 -6.07 -10.60
N ARG A 194 -13.34 -5.98 -11.28
CA ARG A 194 -13.81 -4.69 -11.82
C ARG A 194 -14.12 -3.71 -10.69
N SER A 195 -14.10 -2.43 -11.00
CA SER A 195 -14.39 -1.37 -10.02
C SER A 195 -15.79 -1.42 -9.40
N ASP A 196 -16.72 -2.13 -10.04
CA ASP A 196 -18.07 -2.41 -9.52
C ASP A 196 -18.14 -3.68 -8.63
N GLY A 197 -17.02 -4.39 -8.45
CA GLY A 197 -16.90 -5.63 -7.68
C GLY A 197 -17.15 -6.92 -8.47
N THR A 198 -17.54 -6.82 -9.74
CA THR A 198 -17.77 -8.00 -10.59
C THR A 198 -16.47 -8.57 -11.16
N GLY A 199 -16.51 -9.80 -11.66
CA GLY A 199 -15.40 -10.42 -12.37
C GLY A 199 -14.16 -10.66 -11.49
N GLU A 200 -14.36 -10.98 -10.21
CA GLU A 200 -13.25 -11.35 -9.31
C GLU A 200 -12.43 -12.49 -9.91
N ARG A 201 -11.11 -12.32 -9.95
CA ARG A 201 -10.13 -13.32 -10.33
C ARG A 201 -9.00 -13.35 -9.33
N LEU A 202 -8.69 -14.52 -8.80
CA LEU A 202 -7.53 -14.76 -7.96
C LEU A 202 -6.36 -15.15 -8.87
N LEU A 203 -5.31 -14.35 -8.87
CA LEU A 203 -4.17 -14.52 -9.78
C LEU A 203 -3.10 -15.43 -9.18
N THR A 204 -2.91 -15.37 -7.85
CA THR A 204 -1.89 -16.17 -7.15
C THR A 204 -2.47 -16.78 -5.88
N GLU A 205 -1.86 -17.86 -5.40
CA GLU A 205 -2.12 -18.45 -4.09
C GLU A 205 -0.80 -18.70 -3.36
N ASN A 206 -0.69 -18.31 -2.09
CA ASN A 206 0.48 -18.62 -1.26
C ASN A 206 0.12 -18.64 0.24
N TYR A 207 1.09 -19.09 1.05
CA TYR A 207 0.98 -19.05 2.51
C TYR A 207 0.85 -17.61 3.05
N TYR A 208 1.68 -16.70 2.55
CA TYR A 208 1.61 -15.27 2.88
C TYR A 208 2.09 -14.42 1.70
N GLN A 209 1.25 -13.53 1.23
CA GLN A 209 1.55 -12.54 0.21
C GLN A 209 0.58 -11.37 0.32
N GLU A 210 1.08 -10.15 0.06
CA GLU A 210 0.31 -8.93 0.32
C GLU A 210 0.78 -7.73 -0.52
N ALA A 211 0.06 -6.61 -0.33
CA ALA A 211 0.40 -5.28 -0.78
C ALA A 211 0.63 -5.18 -2.31
N PRO A 212 -0.37 -5.52 -3.13
CA PRO A 212 -0.26 -5.35 -4.56
C PRO A 212 -0.07 -3.87 -4.92
N SER A 213 0.77 -3.62 -5.92
CA SER A 213 0.97 -2.31 -6.52
C SER A 213 0.97 -2.44 -8.04
N TRP A 214 0.32 -1.51 -8.73
CA TRP A 214 0.20 -1.51 -10.17
C TRP A 214 1.42 -0.92 -10.85
N SER A 215 1.85 -1.53 -11.96
CA SER A 215 2.71 -0.84 -12.93
C SER A 215 1.96 0.35 -13.55
N PRO A 216 2.66 1.41 -13.99
CA PRO A 216 2.01 2.62 -14.53
C PRO A 216 1.06 2.37 -15.71
N ASN A 217 1.33 1.33 -16.51
CA ASN A 217 0.46 0.93 -17.63
C ASN A 217 -0.74 0.06 -17.23
N GLY A 218 -0.88 -0.30 -15.95
CA GLY A 218 -1.98 -1.12 -15.43
C GLY A 218 -2.01 -2.57 -15.92
N ARG A 219 -0.87 -3.13 -16.35
CA ARG A 219 -0.79 -4.50 -16.89
C ARG A 219 -0.12 -5.50 -15.97
N VAL A 220 0.70 -5.04 -15.03
CA VAL A 220 1.48 -5.87 -14.13
C VAL A 220 1.20 -5.46 -12.70
N LEU A 221 1.10 -6.41 -11.81
CA LEU A 221 1.11 -6.22 -10.37
C LEU A 221 2.46 -6.63 -9.82
N ILE A 222 3.00 -5.84 -8.89
CA ILE A 222 4.09 -6.21 -8.03
C ILE A 222 3.55 -6.34 -6.60
N PHE A 223 4.02 -7.35 -5.87
CA PHE A 223 3.60 -7.64 -4.50
C PHE A 223 4.75 -8.32 -3.75
N TYR A 224 4.65 -8.44 -2.45
CA TYR A 224 5.62 -9.22 -1.72
C TYR A 224 5.03 -10.55 -1.23
N ARG A 225 5.91 -11.53 -1.08
CA ARG A 225 5.60 -12.87 -0.60
C ARG A 225 6.64 -13.28 0.44
N GLU A 226 6.18 -13.83 1.54
CA GLU A 226 7.05 -14.46 2.52
C GLU A 226 7.21 -15.95 2.19
N THR A 227 8.46 -16.40 2.23
CA THR A 227 8.82 -17.81 2.05
C THR A 227 9.68 -18.26 3.23
N LYS A 228 9.61 -19.54 3.56
CA LYS A 228 10.49 -20.12 4.59
C LYS A 228 11.94 -20.02 4.14
N SER A 229 12.83 -19.56 5.03
CA SER A 229 14.23 -19.30 4.68
C SER A 229 15.11 -20.53 4.66
N ASP A 230 14.72 -21.60 5.36
CA ASP A 230 15.47 -22.87 5.39
C ASP A 230 14.56 -24.11 5.30
N SER A 231 15.19 -25.27 5.09
CA SER A 231 14.49 -26.58 5.03
C SER A 231 13.86 -26.99 6.37
N LYS A 232 14.26 -26.38 7.48
CA LYS A 232 13.72 -26.61 8.82
C LYS A 232 12.59 -25.63 9.18
N GLY A 233 12.25 -24.70 8.28
CA GLY A 233 11.21 -23.71 8.48
C GLY A 233 11.54 -22.63 9.51
N LYS A 234 12.81 -22.44 9.83
CA LYS A 234 13.28 -21.36 10.70
C LYS A 234 13.52 -20.08 9.88
N GLY A 235 12.82 -19.02 10.27
CA GLY A 235 12.90 -17.72 9.63
C GLY A 235 12.02 -17.62 8.38
N PHE A 236 11.75 -16.37 7.99
CA PHE A 236 11.03 -16.03 6.77
C PHE A 236 11.86 -15.00 6.00
N THR A 237 11.81 -15.09 4.68
CA THR A 237 12.38 -14.10 3.78
C THR A 237 11.23 -13.47 3.00
N ALA A 238 11.20 -12.14 2.93
CA ALA A 238 10.25 -11.41 2.12
C ALA A 238 10.89 -11.10 0.76
N LYS A 239 10.24 -11.51 -0.32
CA LYS A 239 10.71 -11.30 -1.70
C LYS A 239 9.62 -10.61 -2.52
N LEU A 240 10.06 -9.81 -3.49
CA LEU A 240 9.15 -9.18 -4.44
C LEU A 240 8.85 -10.12 -5.60
N TRP A 241 7.59 -10.14 -5.99
CA TRP A 241 7.09 -10.91 -7.12
C TRP A 241 6.25 -10.01 -8.02
N SER A 242 6.27 -10.29 -9.30
CA SER A 242 5.40 -9.63 -10.26
C SER A 242 4.58 -10.64 -11.05
N ILE A 243 3.37 -10.25 -11.45
CA ILE A 243 2.47 -11.07 -12.26
C ILE A 243 1.69 -10.19 -13.23
N ASP A 244 1.46 -10.70 -14.44
CA ASP A 244 0.55 -10.07 -15.39
C ASP A 244 -0.90 -10.17 -14.91
N ILE A 245 -1.74 -9.19 -15.22
CA ILE A 245 -3.17 -9.20 -14.87
C ILE A 245 -3.96 -10.35 -15.46
N THR A 246 -3.42 -11.06 -16.44
CA THR A 246 -3.99 -12.31 -16.98
C THR A 246 -3.79 -13.51 -16.08
N GLY A 247 -2.91 -13.40 -15.06
CA GLY A 247 -2.52 -14.50 -14.16
C GLY A 247 -1.33 -15.31 -14.65
N TYR A 248 -0.71 -14.88 -15.76
CA TYR A 248 0.50 -15.50 -16.31
C TYR A 248 1.75 -14.67 -16.00
N ASN A 249 2.93 -15.23 -16.34
CA ASN A 249 4.24 -14.58 -16.21
C ASN A 249 4.57 -14.17 -14.78
N GLU A 250 4.16 -14.97 -13.79
CA GLU A 250 4.61 -14.77 -12.41
C GLU A 250 6.13 -14.96 -12.33
N ARG A 251 6.84 -13.97 -11.77
CA ARG A 251 8.30 -14.01 -11.67
C ARG A 251 8.79 -13.32 -10.41
N LEU A 252 9.92 -13.83 -9.90
CA LEU A 252 10.67 -13.18 -8.84
C LEU A 252 11.32 -11.90 -9.37
N VAL A 253 11.12 -10.79 -8.67
CA VAL A 253 11.90 -9.56 -8.86
C VAL A 253 13.13 -9.66 -7.95
N LYS A 254 14.31 -9.74 -8.54
CA LYS A 254 15.57 -9.93 -7.79
C LYS A 254 15.87 -8.65 -6.97
N THR A 255 16.17 -8.83 -5.70
CA THR A 255 16.60 -7.78 -4.79
C THR A 255 17.82 -8.26 -4.03
N GLU A 256 18.75 -7.36 -3.68
CA GLU A 256 19.98 -7.71 -2.96
C GLU A 256 19.68 -8.26 -1.56
N THR A 257 18.62 -7.75 -0.93
CA THR A 257 18.18 -8.17 0.41
C THR A 257 16.69 -8.51 0.39
N ASP A 258 16.14 -8.92 1.52
CA ASP A 258 14.69 -9.06 1.71
C ASP A 258 13.99 -7.74 1.43
N ALA A 259 12.85 -7.81 0.74
CA ALA A 259 12.06 -6.63 0.37
C ALA A 259 10.56 -6.88 0.52
N SER A 260 9.82 -5.85 0.95
CA SER A 260 8.37 -5.85 1.10
C SER A 260 7.77 -4.50 0.70
N ASP A 261 6.45 -4.43 0.65
CA ASP A 261 5.69 -3.20 0.44
C ASP A 261 6.07 -2.44 -0.85
N PRO A 262 6.12 -3.09 -2.02
CA PRO A 262 6.57 -2.44 -3.24
C PRO A 262 5.62 -1.34 -3.70
N SER A 263 6.20 -0.33 -4.36
CA SER A 263 5.46 0.73 -5.04
C SER A 263 6.15 1.05 -6.36
N TRP A 264 5.39 1.01 -7.48
CA TRP A 264 5.86 1.53 -8.75
C TRP A 264 5.88 3.06 -8.71
N SER A 265 6.90 3.67 -9.28
CA SER A 265 6.86 5.09 -9.64
C SER A 265 6.10 5.27 -10.94
N SER A 266 5.50 6.45 -11.16
CA SER A 266 5.24 6.95 -12.50
C SER A 266 6.56 7.09 -13.28
N LEU A 267 6.51 7.08 -14.61
CA LEU A 267 7.65 7.50 -15.41
C LEU A 267 7.90 8.98 -15.12
N LEU A 268 8.92 9.26 -14.34
CA LEU A 268 9.33 10.64 -14.07
C LEU A 268 10.02 11.14 -15.33
N SER A 269 9.51 12.23 -15.90
CA SER A 269 10.24 12.98 -16.94
C SER A 269 11.58 13.42 -16.37
N LYS A 270 12.65 13.12 -17.10
CA LYS A 270 14.00 13.62 -16.80
C LYS A 270 14.04 15.14 -16.85
#